data_97b082ff4305826b928e9bca20da9c0b
#
_entry.id   97b082ff4305826b928e9bca20da9c0b
#
_cell.length_a   1.000
_cell.length_b   1.000
_cell.length_c   1.000
_cell.angle_alpha   90.00
_cell.angle_beta   90.00
_cell.angle_gamma   90.00
#
_symmetry.space_group_name_H-M   'P 1'
#
loop_
_entity.id
_entity.type
_entity.pdbx_description
1 polymer ?
#
loop_
_entity_poly.entity_id
_entity_poly.type
_entity_poly.pdbx_seq_one_letter_code
_entity_poly.pdbx_strand_id
1 'polypeptide(L)'
;MMSFLGRRAASLSRRALLGAAGCTLFLIGAPHRADAAEVKEVRLDWATYNPVSLVLKEKGFLEAALRERGIAVRWTQSLGSNKALEYLNGGAIDFGSSAGAAALLARVNGNPVKAIYAYSQPEWTALVTRKDSGIAKPADLKGKRIAVTRGTDPHIFLIRALQGAGLAERDAKLVLLQHADGRTALERGDVDAWAGLDPMMAASEIENGSVLFFRDPAANTWGVLDVREDFAKANPDLVRTVIAAYEEARTYAIANPDAVTRALVAATKLPEPVIARQLARTDLTRPAIGRVQAESIQAAGLALQQAGVIPPETNVASAVDGLIDTRFNPGPER
;
A
#
# COMPACT_ATOMS: atom_id res chain seq x y z
N MET A 1 74.30 -20.68 6.85
CA MET A 1 75.31 -19.90 6.11
C MET A 1 74.78 -18.45 6.18
N MET A 2 75.25 -17.72 7.16
CA MET A 2 76.20 -16.60 7.02
C MET A 2 75.59 -15.46 6.16
N SER A 3 75.51 -14.19 6.55
CA SER A 3 76.20 -13.43 7.50
C SER A 3 75.94 -11.94 7.18
N PHE A 4 75.83 -11.11 8.14
CA PHE A 4 76.44 -9.86 8.58
C PHE A 4 75.77 -8.56 8.03
N LEU A 5 75.27 -7.80 8.95
CA LEU A 5 75.77 -6.64 9.71
C LEU A 5 76.00 -5.33 8.90
N GLY A 6 75.44 -4.27 9.39
CA GLY A 6 75.80 -2.92 9.06
C GLY A 6 75.05 -1.82 9.82
N ARG A 7 75.33 -1.62 11.11
CA ARG A 7 74.97 -0.42 11.89
C ARG A 7 75.74 0.80 11.36
N ARG A 8 75.08 1.95 11.39
CA ARG A 8 75.72 3.18 11.95
C ARG A 8 74.71 4.24 12.32
N ALA A 9 74.80 4.66 13.57
CA ALA A 9 74.17 5.82 14.17
C ALA A 9 75.17 7.02 14.11
N ALA A 10 74.63 8.21 14.00
CA ALA A 10 75.23 9.48 14.48
C ALA A 10 74.14 10.55 14.41
N SER A 11 73.72 11.10 15.44
CA SER A 11 74.01 12.02 16.50
C SER A 11 73.56 13.44 16.19
N LEU A 12 72.62 13.87 17.02
CA LEU A 12 72.36 15.19 17.64
C LEU A 12 73.01 16.47 17.04
N SER A 13 72.17 17.46 16.76
CA SER A 13 72.50 18.81 17.32
C SER A 13 71.20 19.62 17.59
N ARG A 14 71.13 20.18 18.77
CA ARG A 14 70.20 21.15 19.33
C ARG A 14 70.49 22.56 18.81
N ARG A 15 69.42 23.35 18.74
CA ARG A 15 69.26 24.83 18.83
C ARG A 15 68.72 25.42 17.55
N ALA A 16 67.51 26.02 17.62
CA ALA A 16 67.21 27.32 18.16
C ALA A 16 65.74 27.61 18.20
N LEU A 17 65.23 28.16 19.29
CA LEU A 17 64.00 28.87 19.46
C LEU A 17 63.96 30.08 18.52
N LEU A 18 62.79 30.34 17.93
CA LEU A 18 62.20 31.69 17.82
C LEU A 18 60.73 31.59 17.37
N GLY A 19 59.88 32.32 18.10
CA GLY A 19 58.44 32.26 18.02
C GLY A 19 57.87 32.93 16.75
N ALA A 20 56.72 32.40 16.36
CA ALA A 20 55.73 33.14 15.55
C ALA A 20 54.34 32.75 16.08
N ALA A 21 53.70 33.69 16.75
CA ALA A 21 52.31 33.62 17.13
C ALA A 21 51.45 33.66 15.85
N GLY A 22 51.03 32.48 15.39
CA GLY A 22 50.09 32.35 14.29
C GLY A 22 48.65 32.34 14.82
N CYS A 23 47.92 33.42 14.58
CA CYS A 23 46.47 33.48 14.77
C CYS A 23 45.78 32.35 13.98
N THR A 24 45.35 31.31 14.70
CA THR A 24 44.47 30.30 14.13
C THR A 24 43.06 30.92 14.07
N LEU A 25 42.70 31.45 12.90
CA LEU A 25 41.29 31.75 12.57
C LEU A 25 40.53 30.42 12.59
N PHE A 26 39.77 30.18 13.67
CA PHE A 26 38.69 29.22 13.65
C PHE A 26 37.65 29.73 12.66
N LEU A 27 37.69 29.24 11.42
CA LEU A 27 36.56 29.24 10.52
C LEU A 27 35.50 28.37 11.18
N ILE A 28 34.55 29.01 11.89
CA ILE A 28 33.29 28.39 12.29
C ILE A 28 32.58 28.08 10.97
N GLY A 29 32.77 26.85 10.48
CA GLY A 29 32.01 26.31 9.37
C GLY A 29 30.53 26.36 9.76
N ALA A 30 29.78 27.28 9.15
CA ALA A 30 28.33 27.21 9.21
C ALA A 30 27.90 25.78 8.82
N PRO A 31 26.98 25.14 9.56
CA PRO A 31 26.50 23.84 9.16
C PRO A 31 25.92 23.97 7.74
N HIS A 32 26.58 23.36 6.78
CA HIS A 32 25.99 23.14 5.47
C HIS A 32 24.71 22.34 5.74
N ARG A 33 23.55 22.99 5.71
CA ARG A 33 22.30 22.27 5.44
C ARG A 33 22.55 21.59 4.09
N ALA A 34 22.68 20.29 4.13
CA ALA A 34 22.56 19.51 2.92
C ALA A 34 21.23 19.91 2.31
N ASP A 35 21.25 20.70 1.23
CA ASP A 35 20.05 20.99 0.46
C ASP A 35 19.47 19.62 0.08
N ALA A 36 18.30 19.30 0.61
CA ALA A 36 17.57 18.13 0.17
C ALA A 36 17.44 18.27 -1.36
N ALA A 37 17.91 17.28 -2.09
CA ALA A 37 17.88 17.32 -3.56
C ALA A 37 16.46 17.70 -3.99
N GLU A 38 16.36 18.77 -4.78
CA GLU A 38 15.07 19.29 -5.25
C GLU A 38 14.30 18.19 -5.99
N VAL A 39 13.10 17.87 -5.53
CA VAL A 39 12.25 16.85 -6.15
C VAL A 39 11.81 17.34 -7.53
N LYS A 40 12.17 16.62 -8.58
CA LYS A 40 11.80 16.92 -9.96
C LYS A 40 10.60 16.11 -10.45
N GLU A 41 10.28 15.02 -9.78
CA GLU A 41 9.20 14.11 -10.13
C GLU A 41 8.56 13.53 -8.86
N VAL A 42 7.23 13.48 -8.82
CA VAL A 42 6.44 12.75 -7.84
C VAL A 42 5.83 11.53 -8.51
N ARG A 43 6.02 10.35 -7.91
CA ARG A 43 5.65 9.07 -8.50
C ARG A 43 4.53 8.43 -7.71
N LEU A 44 3.41 8.16 -8.38
CA LEU A 44 2.23 7.58 -7.77
C LEU A 44 1.78 6.32 -8.50
N ASP A 45 1.04 5.47 -7.80
CA ASP A 45 0.24 4.46 -8.49
C ASP A 45 -1.16 4.99 -8.84
N TRP A 46 -1.79 4.28 -9.76
CA TRP A 46 -3.23 4.28 -9.94
C TRP A 46 -3.72 2.84 -10.01
N ALA A 47 -4.96 2.62 -9.55
CA ALA A 47 -5.51 1.27 -9.46
C ALA A 47 -7.02 1.25 -9.74
N THR A 48 -7.51 0.18 -10.35
CA THR A 48 -8.94 0.01 -10.65
C THR A 48 -9.78 -0.25 -9.39
N TYR A 49 -9.14 -0.69 -8.30
CA TYR A 49 -9.75 -0.81 -6.98
C TYR A 49 -9.69 0.49 -6.15
N ASN A 50 -9.00 1.52 -6.64
CA ASN A 50 -9.00 2.88 -6.09
C ASN A 50 -9.56 3.86 -7.14
N PRO A 51 -10.89 4.05 -7.22
CA PRO A 51 -11.52 4.94 -8.21
C PRO A 51 -11.01 6.39 -8.13
N VAL A 52 -10.65 6.86 -6.93
CA VAL A 52 -10.15 8.22 -6.72
C VAL A 52 -8.82 8.44 -7.42
N SER A 53 -7.90 7.45 -7.38
CA SER A 53 -6.61 7.54 -8.06
C SER A 53 -6.75 7.65 -9.57
N LEU A 54 -7.74 6.95 -10.14
CA LEU A 54 -8.02 7.01 -11.57
C LEU A 54 -8.57 8.38 -11.98
N VAL A 55 -9.52 8.93 -11.21
CA VAL A 55 -10.04 10.29 -11.41
C VAL A 55 -8.94 11.32 -11.29
N LEU A 56 -8.09 11.22 -10.26
CA LEU A 56 -6.94 12.11 -10.04
C LEU A 56 -6.04 12.16 -11.28
N LYS A 57 -5.68 10.97 -11.79
CA LYS A 57 -4.85 10.81 -12.98
C LYS A 57 -5.51 11.38 -14.24
N GLU A 58 -6.79 11.02 -14.50
CA GLU A 58 -7.48 11.44 -15.72
C GLU A 58 -7.77 12.94 -15.78
N LYS A 59 -8.03 13.55 -14.63
CA LYS A 59 -8.31 14.99 -14.54
C LYS A 59 -7.04 15.84 -14.48
N GLY A 60 -5.91 15.24 -14.16
CA GLY A 60 -4.64 15.96 -14.07
C GLY A 60 -4.60 16.95 -12.91
N PHE A 61 -5.34 16.72 -11.83
CA PHE A 61 -5.38 17.64 -10.69
C PHE A 61 -4.01 17.79 -10.03
N LEU A 62 -3.27 16.69 -9.88
CA LEU A 62 -1.94 16.76 -9.30
C LEU A 62 -0.92 17.42 -10.22
N GLU A 63 -0.99 17.15 -11.54
CA GLU A 63 -0.16 17.80 -12.55
C GLU A 63 -0.41 19.32 -12.56
N ALA A 64 -1.66 19.73 -12.43
CA ALA A 64 -2.02 21.15 -12.31
C ALA A 64 -1.45 21.79 -11.04
N ALA A 65 -1.57 21.13 -9.90
CA ALA A 65 -1.06 21.61 -8.62
C ALA A 65 0.47 21.73 -8.55
N LEU A 66 1.19 20.90 -9.33
CA LEU A 66 2.65 20.86 -9.32
C LEU A 66 3.30 21.64 -10.47
N ARG A 67 2.51 22.14 -11.43
CA ARG A 67 2.99 22.80 -12.66
C ARG A 67 3.91 23.99 -12.38
N GLU A 68 3.50 24.89 -11.52
CA GLU A 68 4.26 26.11 -11.18
C GLU A 68 5.58 25.80 -10.47
N ARG A 69 5.65 24.64 -9.81
CA ARG A 69 6.86 24.15 -9.14
C ARG A 69 7.80 23.41 -10.10
N GLY A 70 7.41 23.20 -11.35
CA GLY A 70 8.20 22.45 -12.35
C GLY A 70 8.39 20.98 -11.98
N ILE A 71 7.49 20.39 -11.19
CA ILE A 71 7.57 18.99 -10.73
C ILE A 71 6.69 18.13 -11.64
N ALA A 72 7.28 17.11 -12.25
CA ALA A 72 6.58 16.14 -13.07
C ALA A 72 5.79 15.13 -12.19
N VAL A 73 4.74 14.54 -12.77
CA VAL A 73 3.99 13.44 -12.14
C VAL A 73 4.16 12.19 -13.00
N ARG A 74 4.55 11.08 -12.38
CA ARG A 74 4.66 9.79 -13.05
C ARG A 74 3.70 8.77 -12.44
N TRP A 75 2.90 8.16 -13.30
CA TRP A 75 1.90 7.17 -12.92
C TRP A 75 2.35 5.75 -13.24
N THR A 76 2.12 4.84 -12.30
CA THR A 76 2.35 3.40 -12.45
C THR A 76 1.05 2.68 -12.10
N GLN A 77 0.61 1.73 -12.92
CA GLN A 77 -0.54 0.90 -12.55
C GLN A 77 -0.14 -0.16 -11.53
N SER A 78 -0.89 -0.27 -10.44
CA SER A 78 -0.79 -1.40 -9.52
C SER A 78 -2.01 -2.32 -9.65
N LEU A 79 -1.74 -3.63 -9.63
CA LEU A 79 -2.74 -4.68 -9.84
C LEU A 79 -3.29 -5.27 -8.53
N GLY A 80 -2.94 -4.66 -7.40
CA GLY A 80 -3.32 -5.06 -6.05
C GLY A 80 -2.37 -4.45 -5.03
N SER A 81 -2.76 -4.46 -3.74
CA SER A 81 -1.95 -3.92 -2.63
C SER A 81 -0.53 -4.50 -2.58
N ASN A 82 -0.37 -5.78 -2.93
CA ASN A 82 0.94 -6.44 -2.99
C ASN A 82 1.89 -5.72 -3.96
N LYS A 83 1.40 -5.33 -5.15
CA LYS A 83 2.22 -4.63 -6.14
C LYS A 83 2.49 -3.18 -5.77
N ALA A 84 1.49 -2.45 -5.25
CA ALA A 84 1.69 -1.10 -4.75
C ALA A 84 2.77 -1.06 -3.65
N LEU A 85 2.68 -1.96 -2.66
CA LEU A 85 3.63 -2.05 -1.55
C LEU A 85 5.03 -2.53 -1.99
N GLU A 86 5.11 -3.41 -3.00
CA GLU A 86 6.37 -3.79 -3.64
C GLU A 86 7.05 -2.59 -4.32
N TYR A 87 6.28 -1.79 -5.06
CA TYR A 87 6.80 -0.58 -5.74
C TYR A 87 7.24 0.50 -4.74
N LEU A 88 6.51 0.69 -3.62
CA LEU A 88 6.91 1.57 -2.53
C LEU A 88 8.22 1.10 -1.89
N ASN A 89 8.32 -0.19 -1.56
CA ASN A 89 9.52 -0.76 -0.94
C ASN A 89 10.75 -0.67 -1.85
N GLY A 90 10.56 -0.88 -3.15
CA GLY A 90 11.62 -0.75 -4.16
C GLY A 90 11.92 0.69 -4.58
N GLY A 91 11.23 1.70 -4.02
CA GLY A 91 11.38 3.10 -4.39
C GLY A 91 10.97 3.42 -5.83
N ALA A 92 10.17 2.57 -6.48
CA ALA A 92 9.65 2.80 -7.83
C ALA A 92 8.53 3.85 -7.85
N ILE A 93 7.77 3.95 -6.75
CA ILE A 93 6.77 4.99 -6.49
C ILE A 93 6.99 5.61 -5.10
N ASP A 94 6.47 6.82 -4.89
CA ASP A 94 6.53 7.55 -3.63
C ASP A 94 5.21 7.42 -2.84
N PHE A 95 4.09 7.30 -3.58
CA PHE A 95 2.74 7.07 -3.03
C PHE A 95 2.10 5.87 -3.70
N GLY A 96 1.37 5.07 -2.92
CA GLY A 96 0.74 3.85 -3.42
C GLY A 96 -0.59 3.56 -2.73
N SER A 97 -1.49 2.88 -3.46
CA SER A 97 -2.83 2.51 -3.01
C SER A 97 -2.82 1.10 -2.43
N SER A 98 -3.18 0.93 -1.17
CA SER A 98 -3.31 -0.40 -0.58
C SER A 98 -4.53 -0.56 0.32
N ALA A 99 -4.73 -1.78 0.83
CA ALA A 99 -5.60 -2.04 1.96
C ALA A 99 -4.84 -1.83 3.26
N GLY A 100 -5.48 -1.30 4.29
CA GLY A 100 -4.81 -0.99 5.55
C GLY A 100 -4.14 -2.19 6.23
N ALA A 101 -4.76 -3.37 6.17
CA ALA A 101 -4.14 -4.58 6.73
C ALA A 101 -2.96 -5.08 5.89
N ALA A 102 -2.98 -4.88 4.58
CA ALA A 102 -1.84 -5.18 3.71
C ALA A 102 -0.66 -4.24 4.00
N ALA A 103 -0.94 -2.93 4.20
CA ALA A 103 0.06 -1.95 4.62
C ALA A 103 0.68 -2.32 5.98
N LEU A 104 -0.14 -2.74 6.95
CA LEU A 104 0.36 -3.23 8.25
C LEU A 104 1.30 -4.42 8.08
N LEU A 105 0.89 -5.43 7.31
CA LEU A 105 1.71 -6.61 7.05
C LEU A 105 3.04 -6.25 6.38
N ALA A 106 3.00 -5.35 5.38
CA ALA A 106 4.21 -4.87 4.73
C ALA A 106 5.14 -4.15 5.71
N ARG A 107 4.58 -3.29 6.58
CA ARG A 107 5.35 -2.59 7.60
C ARG A 107 6.00 -3.53 8.61
N VAL A 108 5.27 -4.52 9.10
CA VAL A 108 5.80 -5.56 10.00
C VAL A 108 6.96 -6.32 9.33
N ASN A 109 6.90 -6.50 8.03
CA ASN A 109 7.95 -7.11 7.22
C ASN A 109 9.08 -6.14 6.81
N GLY A 110 9.12 -4.92 7.39
CA GLY A 110 10.22 -3.98 7.22
C GLY A 110 10.04 -2.96 6.08
N ASN A 111 8.88 -2.89 5.43
CA ASN A 111 8.61 -1.85 4.43
C ASN A 111 8.33 -0.50 5.14
N PRO A 112 9.17 0.54 4.95
CA PRO A 112 9.05 1.82 5.67
C PRO A 112 7.96 2.71 5.03
N VAL A 113 6.70 2.36 5.23
CA VAL A 113 5.54 3.11 4.73
C VAL A 113 4.70 3.71 5.86
N LYS A 114 4.00 4.79 5.54
CA LYS A 114 2.95 5.43 6.35
C LYS A 114 1.65 5.47 5.58
N ALA A 115 0.55 5.09 6.22
CA ALA A 115 -0.79 5.32 5.73
C ALA A 115 -1.24 6.73 6.15
N ILE A 116 -1.53 7.59 5.18
CA ILE A 116 -1.72 9.03 5.38
C ILE A 116 -3.11 9.55 5.01
N TYR A 117 -3.94 8.71 4.37
CA TYR A 117 -5.25 9.09 3.85
C TYR A 117 -6.10 7.84 3.60
N ALA A 118 -7.42 7.92 3.83
CA ALA A 118 -8.36 6.86 3.53
C ALA A 118 -9.13 7.20 2.25
N TYR A 119 -8.77 6.60 1.12
CA TYR A 119 -9.46 6.91 -0.14
C TYR A 119 -10.82 6.23 -0.26
N SER A 120 -11.09 5.16 0.51
CA SER A 120 -12.40 4.52 0.54
C SER A 120 -12.62 3.62 1.76
N GLN A 121 -13.90 3.38 2.08
CA GLN A 121 -14.35 2.25 2.89
C GLN A 121 -15.07 1.28 1.96
N PRO A 122 -14.40 0.25 1.45
CA PRO A 122 -14.99 -0.66 0.47
C PRO A 122 -15.53 -1.95 1.11
N GLU A 123 -16.48 -2.60 0.44
CA GLU A 123 -16.72 -4.03 0.54
C GLU A 123 -16.18 -4.71 -0.72
N TRP A 124 -14.91 -4.63 -0.95
CA TRP A 124 -14.25 -5.03 -2.20
C TRP A 124 -13.83 -6.48 -2.26
N THR A 125 -13.92 -7.23 -1.14
CA THR A 125 -13.56 -8.65 -1.11
C THR A 125 -14.66 -9.52 -0.52
N ALA A 126 -14.81 -10.70 -1.11
CA ALA A 126 -15.63 -11.80 -0.61
C ALA A 126 -14.99 -13.14 -1.03
N LEU A 127 -15.46 -14.25 -0.44
CA LEU A 127 -15.11 -15.58 -0.94
C LEU A 127 -16.13 -15.99 -2.03
N VAL A 128 -15.60 -16.35 -3.19
CA VAL A 128 -16.34 -16.58 -4.42
C VAL A 128 -16.22 -18.03 -4.85
N THR A 129 -17.31 -18.60 -5.34
CA THR A 129 -17.33 -19.94 -5.92
C THR A 129 -18.28 -20.01 -7.11
N ARG A 130 -18.19 -21.08 -7.91
CA ARG A 130 -19.19 -21.33 -8.95
C ARG A 130 -20.51 -21.79 -8.31
N LYS A 131 -21.63 -21.47 -8.95
CA LYS A 131 -22.99 -21.77 -8.45
C LYS A 131 -23.24 -23.26 -8.20
N ASP A 132 -22.55 -24.14 -8.90
CA ASP A 132 -22.68 -25.60 -8.86
C ASP A 132 -21.60 -26.29 -8.02
N SER A 133 -20.80 -25.55 -7.28
CA SER A 133 -19.64 -26.07 -6.53
C SER A 133 -20.01 -26.87 -5.27
N GLY A 134 -21.21 -26.66 -4.73
CA GLY A 134 -21.61 -27.19 -3.42
C GLY A 134 -20.96 -26.50 -2.22
N ILE A 135 -20.16 -25.44 -2.42
CA ILE A 135 -19.53 -24.64 -1.35
C ILE A 135 -20.52 -23.54 -0.93
N ALA A 136 -20.95 -23.53 0.34
CA ALA A 136 -21.91 -22.59 0.87
C ALA A 136 -21.40 -21.77 2.08
N LYS A 137 -20.32 -22.20 2.72
CA LYS A 137 -19.73 -21.57 3.92
C LYS A 137 -18.21 -21.82 4.00
N PRO A 138 -17.46 -21.02 4.77
CA PRO A 138 -16.00 -21.17 4.88
C PRO A 138 -15.54 -22.55 5.37
N ALA A 139 -16.32 -23.25 6.18
CA ALA A 139 -16.01 -24.61 6.61
C ALA A 139 -15.89 -25.62 5.44
N ASP A 140 -16.59 -25.37 4.33
CA ASP A 140 -16.59 -26.23 3.15
C ASP A 140 -15.27 -26.09 2.33
N LEU A 141 -14.42 -25.15 2.72
CA LEU A 141 -13.12 -24.91 2.06
C LEU A 141 -12.03 -25.91 2.47
N LYS A 142 -12.30 -26.77 3.45
CA LYS A 142 -11.33 -27.80 3.88
C LYS A 142 -10.94 -28.70 2.70
N GLY A 143 -9.62 -28.76 2.40
CA GLY A 143 -9.06 -29.53 1.31
C GLY A 143 -9.28 -28.96 -0.10
N LYS A 144 -10.01 -27.85 -0.25
CA LYS A 144 -10.33 -27.21 -1.53
C LYS A 144 -9.15 -26.40 -2.06
N ARG A 145 -9.08 -26.27 -3.38
CA ARG A 145 -8.16 -25.36 -4.08
C ARG A 145 -8.75 -23.95 -4.07
N ILE A 146 -8.01 -22.99 -3.53
CA ILE A 146 -8.47 -21.62 -3.41
C ILE A 146 -7.48 -20.69 -4.09
N ALA A 147 -7.91 -19.98 -5.13
CA ALA A 147 -7.11 -18.91 -5.71
C ALA A 147 -7.07 -17.71 -4.76
N VAL A 148 -5.87 -17.15 -4.55
CA VAL A 148 -5.68 -15.99 -3.68
C VAL A 148 -4.43 -15.21 -4.07
N THR A 149 -4.49 -13.89 -3.96
CA THR A 149 -3.33 -13.01 -4.13
C THR A 149 -2.71 -12.73 -2.77
N ARG A 150 -1.56 -13.34 -2.49
CA ARG A 150 -0.86 -13.20 -1.20
C ARG A 150 -0.50 -11.74 -0.92
N GLY A 151 -0.62 -11.32 0.35
CA GLY A 151 -0.27 -9.96 0.78
C GLY A 151 -1.29 -8.88 0.40
N THR A 152 -2.53 -9.28 0.11
CA THR A 152 -3.65 -8.37 -0.18
C THR A 152 -4.80 -8.57 0.81
N ASP A 153 -5.76 -7.64 0.84
CA ASP A 153 -6.94 -7.75 1.70
C ASP A 153 -7.73 -9.06 1.47
N PRO A 154 -7.96 -9.54 0.22
CA PRO A 154 -8.55 -10.86 -0.02
C PRO A 154 -7.83 -12.03 0.64
N HIS A 155 -6.50 -12.01 0.73
CA HIS A 155 -5.75 -13.04 1.45
C HIS A 155 -6.03 -12.97 2.96
N ILE A 156 -6.02 -11.77 3.53
CA ILE A 156 -6.28 -11.53 4.95
C ILE A 156 -7.73 -11.89 5.29
N PHE A 157 -8.66 -11.54 4.42
CA PHE A 157 -10.07 -11.91 4.52
C PHE A 157 -10.27 -13.42 4.51
N LEU A 158 -9.60 -14.15 3.61
CA LEU A 158 -9.63 -15.61 3.57
C LEU A 158 -9.12 -16.23 4.88
N ILE A 159 -7.99 -15.75 5.41
CA ILE A 159 -7.44 -16.22 6.69
C ILE A 159 -8.47 -16.04 7.81
N ARG A 160 -9.09 -14.87 7.91
CA ARG A 160 -10.11 -14.58 8.93
C ARG A 160 -11.34 -15.47 8.77
N ALA A 161 -11.78 -15.71 7.55
CA ALA A 161 -12.92 -16.58 7.25
C ALA A 161 -12.63 -18.04 7.63
N LEU A 162 -11.43 -18.54 7.34
CA LEU A 162 -11.00 -19.88 7.73
C LEU A 162 -10.92 -20.01 9.24
N GLN A 163 -10.31 -19.06 9.95
CA GLN A 163 -10.24 -19.04 11.41
C GLN A 163 -11.63 -19.05 12.06
N GLY A 164 -12.56 -18.23 11.56
CA GLY A 164 -13.95 -18.20 12.02
C GLY A 164 -14.69 -19.53 11.82
N ALA A 165 -14.22 -20.36 10.89
CA ALA A 165 -14.72 -21.72 10.63
C ALA A 165 -13.92 -22.82 11.36
N GLY A 166 -12.98 -22.46 12.24
CA GLY A 166 -12.11 -23.40 12.94
C GLY A 166 -11.05 -24.07 12.06
N LEU A 167 -10.73 -23.46 10.94
CA LEU A 167 -9.71 -23.93 9.97
C LEU A 167 -8.47 -23.04 10.02
N ALA A 168 -7.33 -23.61 9.67
CA ALA A 168 -6.10 -22.90 9.38
C ALA A 168 -5.86 -22.82 7.87
N GLU A 169 -4.96 -21.92 7.44
CA GLU A 169 -4.57 -21.78 6.02
C GLU A 169 -4.09 -23.13 5.40
N ARG A 170 -3.37 -23.94 6.19
CA ARG A 170 -2.88 -25.27 5.77
C ARG A 170 -3.99 -26.31 5.54
N ASP A 171 -5.20 -26.07 6.02
CA ASP A 171 -6.36 -26.96 5.82
C ASP A 171 -6.98 -26.79 4.42
N ALA A 172 -6.56 -25.76 3.67
CA ALA A 172 -6.90 -25.51 2.28
C ALA A 172 -5.67 -25.61 1.38
N LYS A 173 -5.88 -25.70 0.06
CA LYS A 173 -4.80 -25.73 -0.95
C LYS A 173 -4.77 -24.38 -1.65
N LEU A 174 -3.90 -23.47 -1.19
CA LEU A 174 -3.81 -22.14 -1.80
C LEU A 174 -3.11 -22.22 -3.17
N VAL A 175 -3.72 -21.58 -4.15
CA VAL A 175 -3.18 -21.35 -5.50
C VAL A 175 -2.89 -19.85 -5.61
N LEU A 176 -1.61 -19.49 -5.59
CA LEU A 176 -1.18 -18.09 -5.55
C LEU A 176 -1.24 -17.49 -6.96
N LEU A 177 -2.23 -16.64 -7.20
CA LEU A 177 -2.50 -15.99 -8.48
C LEU A 177 -2.80 -14.51 -8.26
N GLN A 178 -2.56 -13.69 -9.29
CA GLN A 178 -3.10 -12.32 -9.29
C GLN A 178 -4.62 -12.36 -9.45
N HIS A 179 -5.30 -11.26 -9.07
CA HIS A 179 -6.77 -11.23 -8.98
C HIS A 179 -7.47 -11.62 -10.28
N ALA A 180 -7.01 -11.12 -11.44
CA ALA A 180 -7.59 -11.45 -12.74
C ALA A 180 -7.39 -12.94 -13.10
N ASP A 181 -6.20 -13.48 -12.80
CA ASP A 181 -5.89 -14.90 -13.04
C ASP A 181 -6.68 -15.79 -12.09
N GLY A 182 -6.88 -15.36 -10.82
CA GLY A 182 -7.70 -16.04 -9.82
C GLY A 182 -9.16 -16.14 -10.26
N ARG A 183 -9.74 -15.07 -10.80
CA ARG A 183 -11.05 -15.08 -11.45
C ARG A 183 -11.11 -16.12 -12.58
N THR A 184 -10.16 -16.04 -13.51
CA THR A 184 -10.11 -16.94 -14.67
C THR A 184 -9.98 -18.40 -14.23
N ALA A 185 -9.15 -18.71 -13.24
CA ALA A 185 -8.99 -20.05 -12.70
C ALA A 185 -10.28 -20.59 -12.07
N LEU A 186 -11.04 -19.75 -11.35
CA LEU A 186 -12.35 -20.12 -10.82
C LEU A 186 -13.33 -20.45 -11.95
N GLU A 187 -13.44 -19.58 -12.95
CA GLU A 187 -14.37 -19.73 -14.08
C GLU A 187 -14.09 -20.98 -14.89
N ARG A 188 -12.83 -21.35 -15.06
CA ARG A 188 -12.41 -22.60 -15.74
C ARG A 188 -12.56 -23.86 -14.89
N GLY A 189 -12.73 -23.72 -13.57
CA GLY A 189 -12.76 -24.86 -12.65
C GLY A 189 -11.38 -25.37 -12.22
N ASP A 190 -10.32 -24.63 -12.51
CA ASP A 190 -8.97 -24.93 -12.07
C ASP A 190 -8.80 -24.81 -10.54
N VAL A 191 -9.66 -24.00 -9.91
CA VAL A 191 -9.81 -23.87 -8.46
C VAL A 191 -11.28 -24.01 -8.06
N ASP A 192 -11.52 -24.31 -6.79
CA ASP A 192 -12.86 -24.58 -6.24
C ASP A 192 -13.48 -23.30 -5.68
N ALA A 193 -12.64 -22.37 -5.19
CA ALA A 193 -13.03 -21.06 -4.68
C ALA A 193 -11.94 -20.03 -4.99
N TRP A 194 -12.29 -18.77 -4.82
CA TRP A 194 -11.39 -17.62 -4.99
C TRP A 194 -11.67 -16.57 -3.93
N ALA A 195 -10.61 -16.01 -3.35
CA ALA A 195 -10.69 -14.80 -2.55
C ALA A 195 -10.71 -13.60 -3.51
N GLY A 196 -11.93 -13.12 -3.79
CA GLY A 196 -12.20 -12.15 -4.83
C GLY A 196 -11.82 -10.72 -4.46
N LEU A 197 -11.58 -9.91 -5.50
CA LEU A 197 -11.40 -8.45 -5.39
C LEU A 197 -12.18 -7.77 -6.51
N ASP A 198 -12.91 -6.68 -6.16
CA ASP A 198 -13.54 -5.82 -7.17
C ASP A 198 -12.50 -5.05 -8.00
N PRO A 199 -12.76 -4.77 -9.27
CA PRO A 199 -13.97 -5.07 -10.05
C PRO A 199 -14.09 -6.51 -10.56
N MET A 200 -13.05 -7.35 -10.46
CA MET A 200 -13.06 -8.72 -10.99
C MET A 200 -14.08 -9.60 -10.30
N MET A 201 -14.35 -9.36 -9.01
CA MET A 201 -15.38 -10.06 -8.24
C MET A 201 -16.78 -9.73 -8.77
N ALA A 202 -17.11 -8.48 -8.98
CA ALA A 202 -18.36 -8.05 -9.57
C ALA A 202 -18.54 -8.61 -11.00
N ALA A 203 -17.44 -8.68 -11.77
CA ALA A 203 -17.48 -9.27 -13.11
C ALA A 203 -17.80 -10.77 -13.06
N SER A 204 -17.15 -11.54 -12.18
CA SER A 204 -17.44 -12.97 -12.00
C SER A 204 -18.89 -13.22 -11.57
N GLU A 205 -19.43 -12.38 -10.69
CA GLU A 205 -20.81 -12.43 -10.23
C GLU A 205 -21.81 -12.17 -11.37
N ILE A 206 -21.60 -11.11 -12.16
CA ILE A 206 -22.56 -10.64 -13.18
C ILE A 206 -22.44 -11.42 -14.47
N GLU A 207 -21.22 -11.69 -14.96
CA GLU A 207 -21.00 -12.33 -16.25
C GLU A 207 -21.11 -13.85 -16.20
N ASN A 208 -20.70 -14.47 -15.07
CA ASN A 208 -20.58 -15.93 -14.95
C ASN A 208 -21.54 -16.53 -13.91
N GLY A 209 -22.30 -15.70 -13.19
CA GLY A 209 -23.21 -16.15 -12.15
C GLY A 209 -22.51 -16.79 -10.96
N SER A 210 -21.25 -16.40 -10.71
CA SER A 210 -20.53 -16.83 -9.52
C SER A 210 -21.21 -16.37 -8.24
N VAL A 211 -21.07 -17.15 -7.16
CA VAL A 211 -21.72 -16.90 -5.88
C VAL A 211 -20.70 -16.35 -4.88
N LEU A 212 -21.02 -15.20 -4.29
CA LEU A 212 -20.28 -14.68 -3.14
C LEU A 212 -20.79 -15.42 -1.88
N PHE A 213 -20.27 -16.61 -1.63
CA PHE A 213 -20.78 -17.50 -0.58
C PHE A 213 -20.42 -17.07 0.84
N PHE A 214 -19.45 -16.18 0.98
CA PHE A 214 -19.11 -15.56 2.26
C PHE A 214 -18.75 -14.09 2.05
N ARG A 215 -19.50 -13.23 2.73
CA ARG A 215 -19.34 -11.77 2.76
C ARG A 215 -19.28 -11.33 4.22
N ASP A 216 -18.38 -10.43 4.53
CA ASP A 216 -18.26 -9.77 5.82
C ASP A 216 -17.71 -8.35 5.58
N PRO A 217 -18.58 -7.33 5.43
CA PRO A 217 -18.15 -5.96 5.20
C PRO A 217 -17.22 -5.43 6.30
N ALA A 218 -17.39 -5.88 7.56
CA ALA A 218 -16.57 -5.46 8.68
C ALA A 218 -15.16 -6.09 8.65
N ALA A 219 -14.99 -7.19 7.94
CA ALA A 219 -13.69 -7.84 7.75
C ALA A 219 -12.88 -7.24 6.60
N ASN A 220 -13.50 -6.42 5.73
CA ASN A 220 -12.76 -5.64 4.75
C ASN A 220 -12.04 -4.49 5.47
N THR A 221 -10.76 -4.26 5.14
CA THR A 221 -10.06 -3.11 5.67
C THR A 221 -10.18 -1.90 4.74
N TRP A 222 -9.87 -0.72 5.25
CA TRP A 222 -9.98 0.53 4.49
C TRP A 222 -8.99 0.57 3.33
N GLY A 223 -9.39 1.20 2.25
CA GLY A 223 -8.47 1.62 1.21
C GLY A 223 -7.65 2.81 1.70
N VAL A 224 -6.33 2.67 1.76
CA VAL A 224 -5.41 3.71 2.26
C VAL A 224 -4.39 4.11 1.21
N LEU A 225 -4.08 5.39 1.19
CA LEU A 225 -2.93 5.92 0.47
C LEU A 225 -1.71 5.82 1.39
N ASP A 226 -0.73 5.06 0.94
CA ASP A 226 0.55 4.94 1.60
C ASP A 226 1.58 5.86 0.97
N VAL A 227 2.52 6.32 1.79
CA VAL A 227 3.70 7.09 1.37
C VAL A 227 4.96 6.47 1.97
N ARG A 228 6.08 6.52 1.25
CA ARG A 228 7.38 6.15 1.82
C ARG A 228 7.76 7.09 2.96
N GLU A 229 8.24 6.54 4.07
CA GLU A 229 8.61 7.35 5.26
C GLU A 229 9.69 8.38 4.97
N ASP A 230 10.72 8.02 4.20
CA ASP A 230 11.80 8.92 3.84
C ASP A 230 11.30 10.09 2.97
N PHE A 231 10.40 9.81 2.01
CA PHE A 231 9.78 10.84 1.19
C PHE A 231 8.91 11.78 2.02
N ALA A 232 8.05 11.25 2.89
CA ALA A 232 7.16 12.03 3.75
C ALA A 232 7.94 12.93 4.73
N LYS A 233 9.07 12.43 5.24
CA LYS A 233 9.96 13.18 6.13
C LYS A 233 10.70 14.31 5.40
N ALA A 234 11.18 14.05 4.20
CA ALA A 234 11.95 15.01 3.41
C ALA A 234 11.05 16.06 2.74
N ASN A 235 9.82 15.71 2.38
CA ASN A 235 8.94 16.51 1.51
C ASN A 235 7.51 16.65 2.06
N PRO A 236 7.29 17.09 3.32
CA PRO A 236 5.96 17.14 3.93
C PRO A 236 4.99 18.04 3.16
N ASP A 237 5.47 19.10 2.51
CA ASP A 237 4.62 20.00 1.72
C ASP A 237 4.14 19.34 0.41
N LEU A 238 4.97 18.50 -0.21
CA LEU A 238 4.55 17.69 -1.36
C LEU A 238 3.50 16.66 -0.96
N VAL A 239 3.62 16.05 0.21
CA VAL A 239 2.60 15.13 0.75
C VAL A 239 1.27 15.86 0.90
N ARG A 240 1.27 17.08 1.47
CA ARG A 240 0.04 17.90 1.59
C ARG A 240 -0.56 18.27 0.23
N THR A 241 0.29 18.57 -0.76
CA THR A 241 -0.16 18.86 -2.13
C THR A 241 -0.83 17.62 -2.76
N VAL A 242 -0.25 16.44 -2.59
CA VAL A 242 -0.82 15.18 -3.09
C VAL A 242 -2.17 14.89 -2.42
N ILE A 243 -2.28 15.06 -1.10
CA ILE A 243 -3.55 14.84 -0.38
C ILE A 243 -4.61 15.86 -0.82
N ALA A 244 -4.25 17.13 -1.01
CA ALA A 244 -5.19 18.13 -1.51
C ALA A 244 -5.73 17.78 -2.91
N ALA A 245 -4.86 17.29 -3.81
CA ALA A 245 -5.27 16.82 -5.13
C ALA A 245 -6.13 15.53 -5.04
N TYR A 246 -5.87 14.62 -4.09
CA TYR A 246 -6.72 13.46 -3.80
C TYR A 246 -8.10 13.89 -3.31
N GLU A 247 -8.20 14.91 -2.42
CA GLU A 247 -9.47 15.48 -1.96
C GLU A 247 -10.27 16.11 -3.10
N GLU A 248 -9.61 16.83 -3.98
CA GLU A 248 -10.26 17.39 -5.18
C GLU A 248 -10.81 16.27 -6.07
N ALA A 249 -10.04 15.21 -6.29
CA ALA A 249 -10.46 14.04 -7.07
C ALA A 249 -11.61 13.29 -6.38
N ARG A 250 -11.57 13.12 -5.05
CA ARG A 250 -12.63 12.47 -4.27
C ARG A 250 -13.92 13.27 -4.34
N THR A 251 -13.86 14.56 -4.10
CA THR A 251 -15.03 15.47 -4.17
C THR A 251 -15.62 15.46 -5.58
N TYR A 252 -14.76 15.51 -6.61
CA TYR A 252 -15.20 15.37 -7.99
C TYR A 252 -15.88 14.02 -8.23
N ALA A 253 -15.31 12.91 -7.74
CA ALA A 253 -15.86 11.57 -7.91
C ALA A 253 -17.25 11.42 -7.28
N ILE A 254 -17.45 11.95 -6.08
CA ILE A 254 -18.74 11.95 -5.39
C ILE A 254 -19.79 12.77 -6.17
N ALA A 255 -19.41 13.92 -6.68
CA ALA A 255 -20.30 14.79 -7.43
C ALA A 255 -20.59 14.32 -8.86
N ASN A 256 -19.76 13.42 -9.43
CA ASN A 256 -19.82 13.00 -10.83
C ASN A 256 -19.72 11.47 -10.98
N PRO A 257 -20.62 10.67 -10.40
CA PRO A 257 -20.53 9.20 -10.41
C PRO A 257 -20.48 8.60 -11.83
N ASP A 258 -21.19 9.19 -12.79
CA ASP A 258 -21.16 8.73 -14.19
C ASP A 258 -19.78 8.93 -14.83
N ALA A 259 -19.05 9.98 -14.45
CA ALA A 259 -17.69 10.19 -14.94
C ALA A 259 -16.72 9.14 -14.39
N VAL A 260 -16.88 8.77 -13.11
CA VAL A 260 -16.10 7.68 -12.49
C VAL A 260 -16.39 6.35 -13.16
N THR A 261 -17.68 6.07 -13.43
CA THR A 261 -18.11 4.86 -14.15
C THR A 261 -17.46 4.78 -15.52
N ARG A 262 -17.53 5.85 -16.32
CA ARG A 262 -16.87 5.89 -17.64
C ARG A 262 -15.37 5.69 -17.58
N ALA A 263 -14.70 6.33 -16.62
CA ALA A 263 -13.26 6.18 -16.40
C ALA A 263 -12.88 4.72 -16.10
N LEU A 264 -13.59 4.09 -15.18
CA LEU A 264 -13.36 2.67 -14.83
C LEU A 264 -13.67 1.72 -16.00
N VAL A 265 -14.76 1.93 -16.75
CA VAL A 265 -15.07 1.17 -17.97
C VAL A 265 -13.93 1.29 -18.98
N ALA A 266 -13.43 2.51 -19.21
CA ALA A 266 -12.31 2.74 -20.12
C ALA A 266 -11.01 2.06 -19.67
N ALA A 267 -10.72 2.09 -18.36
CA ALA A 267 -9.51 1.51 -17.79
C ALA A 267 -9.55 -0.02 -17.71
N THR A 268 -10.70 -0.59 -17.33
CA THR A 268 -10.86 -2.04 -17.08
C THR A 268 -11.31 -2.82 -18.30
N LYS A 269 -11.98 -2.16 -19.26
CA LYS A 269 -12.73 -2.77 -20.38
C LYS A 269 -13.89 -3.66 -19.91
N LEU A 270 -14.31 -3.53 -18.66
CA LEU A 270 -15.47 -4.24 -18.11
C LEU A 270 -16.76 -3.47 -18.41
N PRO A 271 -17.90 -4.17 -18.55
CA PRO A 271 -19.19 -3.54 -18.81
C PRO A 271 -19.64 -2.64 -17.65
N GLU A 272 -20.41 -1.61 -17.98
CA GLU A 272 -20.94 -0.64 -17.01
C GLU A 272 -21.66 -1.28 -15.81
N PRO A 273 -22.50 -2.33 -15.95
CA PRO A 273 -23.13 -2.97 -14.79
C PRO A 273 -22.14 -3.55 -13.77
N VAL A 274 -20.97 -4.02 -14.22
CA VAL A 274 -19.89 -4.51 -13.36
C VAL A 274 -19.29 -3.35 -12.56
N ILE A 275 -19.03 -2.24 -13.22
CA ILE A 275 -18.48 -1.05 -12.58
C ILE A 275 -19.49 -0.44 -11.59
N ALA A 276 -20.77 -0.38 -11.97
CA ALA A 276 -21.83 0.07 -11.08
C ALA A 276 -21.90 -0.81 -9.80
N ARG A 277 -21.72 -2.12 -9.92
CA ARG A 277 -21.67 -3.04 -8.79
C ARG A 277 -20.46 -2.78 -7.88
N GLN A 278 -19.27 -2.56 -8.42
CA GLN A 278 -18.08 -2.16 -7.67
C GLN A 278 -18.33 -0.85 -6.91
N LEU A 279 -18.82 0.18 -7.59
CA LEU A 279 -19.04 1.50 -7.00
C LEU A 279 -20.12 1.46 -5.90
N ALA A 280 -21.16 0.65 -6.05
CA ALA A 280 -22.19 0.46 -5.02
C ALA A 280 -21.63 -0.16 -3.72
N ARG A 281 -20.44 -0.76 -3.76
CA ARG A 281 -19.70 -1.33 -2.61
C ARG A 281 -18.58 -0.42 -2.10
N THR A 282 -18.49 0.81 -2.58
CA THR A 282 -17.34 1.71 -2.31
C THR A 282 -17.84 3.02 -1.72
N ASP A 283 -17.62 3.23 -0.42
CA ASP A 283 -17.89 4.50 0.25
C ASP A 283 -16.66 5.41 0.18
N LEU A 284 -16.82 6.60 -0.41
CA LEU A 284 -15.78 7.62 -0.58
C LEU A 284 -15.94 8.80 0.41
N THR A 285 -16.86 8.73 1.39
CA THR A 285 -17.25 9.89 2.19
C THR A 285 -16.35 10.17 3.38
N ARG A 286 -15.44 9.28 3.74
CA ARG A 286 -14.62 9.36 4.97
C ARG A 286 -13.12 9.35 4.70
N PRO A 287 -12.53 10.48 4.27
CA PRO A 287 -11.14 10.52 3.83
C PRO A 287 -10.10 10.63 4.96
N ALA A 288 -10.51 11.07 6.15
CA ALA A 288 -9.60 11.21 7.26
C ALA A 288 -9.18 9.85 7.84
N ILE A 289 -7.87 9.61 7.91
CA ILE A 289 -7.33 8.43 8.57
C ILE A 289 -7.19 8.68 10.09
N GLY A 290 -7.55 7.69 10.91
CA GLY A 290 -7.49 7.85 12.37
C GLY A 290 -7.88 6.59 13.11
N ARG A 291 -8.53 6.78 14.28
CA ARG A 291 -8.85 5.69 15.21
C ARG A 291 -9.70 4.58 14.58
N VAL A 292 -10.69 4.91 13.78
CA VAL A 292 -11.59 3.90 13.16
C VAL A 292 -10.81 2.99 12.22
N GLN A 293 -9.92 3.54 11.41
CA GLN A 293 -9.05 2.79 10.53
C GLN A 293 -8.02 1.98 11.33
N ALA A 294 -7.43 2.58 12.38
CA ALA A 294 -6.50 1.91 13.27
C ALA A 294 -7.12 0.66 13.93
N GLU A 295 -8.33 0.77 14.46
CA GLU A 295 -9.06 -0.35 15.09
C GLU A 295 -9.32 -1.49 14.08
N SER A 296 -9.75 -1.16 12.86
CA SER A 296 -9.97 -2.15 11.79
C SER A 296 -8.67 -2.85 11.38
N ILE A 297 -7.60 -2.09 11.19
CA ILE A 297 -6.28 -2.60 10.82
C ILE A 297 -5.68 -3.46 11.95
N GLN A 298 -5.85 -3.03 13.21
CA GLN A 298 -5.38 -3.78 14.37
C GLN A 298 -6.10 -5.11 14.50
N ALA A 299 -7.42 -5.14 14.33
CA ALA A 299 -8.21 -6.38 14.38
C ALA A 299 -7.74 -7.38 13.31
N ALA A 300 -7.46 -6.91 12.09
CA ALA A 300 -6.89 -7.73 11.03
C ALA A 300 -5.47 -8.21 11.36
N GLY A 301 -4.63 -7.34 11.93
CA GLY A 301 -3.27 -7.68 12.38
C GLY A 301 -3.24 -8.75 13.46
N LEU A 302 -4.15 -8.68 14.45
CA LEU A 302 -4.28 -9.70 15.49
C LEU A 302 -4.73 -11.05 14.90
N ALA A 303 -5.65 -11.05 13.93
CA ALA A 303 -6.05 -12.27 13.23
C ALA A 303 -4.88 -12.88 12.45
N LEU A 304 -4.06 -12.06 11.79
CA LEU A 304 -2.84 -12.52 11.12
C LEU A 304 -1.80 -13.08 12.10
N GLN A 305 -1.68 -12.50 13.29
CA GLN A 305 -0.80 -13.01 14.34
C GLN A 305 -1.28 -14.36 14.87
N GLN A 306 -2.58 -14.52 15.10
CA GLN A 306 -3.17 -15.81 15.48
C GLN A 306 -3.00 -16.89 14.40
N ALA A 307 -2.98 -16.49 13.12
CA ALA A 307 -2.71 -17.38 12.00
C ALA A 307 -1.23 -17.73 11.83
N GLY A 308 -0.33 -17.12 12.60
CA GLY A 308 1.12 -17.29 12.47
C GLY A 308 1.73 -16.59 11.25
N VAL A 309 1.00 -15.65 10.62
CA VAL A 309 1.49 -14.84 9.50
C VAL A 309 2.31 -13.64 10.01
N ILE A 310 1.88 -13.04 11.12
CA ILE A 310 2.65 -12.07 11.88
C ILE A 310 3.29 -12.81 13.06
N PRO A 311 4.61 -12.62 13.33
CA PRO A 311 5.30 -13.26 14.43
C PRO A 311 4.63 -12.96 15.79
N PRO A 312 4.54 -13.92 16.72
CA PRO A 312 3.83 -13.76 17.99
C PRO A 312 4.43 -12.68 18.89
N GLU A 313 5.72 -12.39 18.76
CA GLU A 313 6.41 -11.33 19.51
C GLU A 313 6.12 -9.91 18.99
N THR A 314 5.47 -9.77 17.85
CA THR A 314 5.15 -8.47 17.26
C THR A 314 4.10 -7.75 18.09
N ASN A 315 4.38 -6.53 18.54
CA ASN A 315 3.38 -5.65 19.12
C ASN A 315 2.53 -5.03 17.98
N VAL A 316 1.39 -5.65 17.67
CA VAL A 316 0.50 -5.24 16.60
C VAL A 316 -0.01 -3.80 16.79
N ALA A 317 -0.36 -3.41 18.03
CA ALA A 317 -0.84 -2.06 18.32
C ALA A 317 0.24 -1.01 17.99
N SER A 318 1.47 -1.25 18.47
CA SER A 318 2.61 -0.37 18.16
C SER A 318 2.94 -0.31 16.66
N ALA A 319 2.77 -1.42 15.94
CA ALA A 319 2.96 -1.44 14.48
C ALA A 319 1.89 -0.61 13.75
N VAL A 320 0.63 -0.63 14.23
CA VAL A 320 -0.47 0.20 13.70
C VAL A 320 -0.22 1.68 14.01
N ASP A 321 0.17 2.03 15.24
CA ASP A 321 0.54 3.41 15.60
C ASP A 321 1.72 3.91 14.75
N GLY A 322 2.67 3.01 14.49
CA GLY A 322 3.79 3.30 13.60
C GLY A 322 3.38 3.44 12.13
N LEU A 323 2.29 2.82 11.68
CA LEU A 323 1.81 2.89 10.31
C LEU A 323 1.02 4.17 10.04
N ILE A 324 0.06 4.52 10.90
CA ILE A 324 -0.87 5.63 10.67
C ILE A 324 -0.20 6.97 10.95
N ASP A 325 -0.32 7.90 10.01
CA ASP A 325 0.17 9.27 10.16
C ASP A 325 -0.94 10.29 9.90
N THR A 326 -1.55 10.79 10.97
CA THR A 326 -2.67 11.73 10.93
C THR A 326 -2.27 13.18 10.66
N ARG A 327 -0.97 13.52 10.62
CA ARG A 327 -0.47 14.89 10.39
C ARG A 327 -0.87 15.48 9.05
N PHE A 328 -1.23 14.63 8.11
CA PHE A 328 -1.59 14.97 6.75
C PHE A 328 -3.09 14.90 6.48
N ASN A 329 -3.92 14.58 7.47
CA ASN A 329 -5.37 14.55 7.27
C ASN A 329 -5.87 15.81 6.59
N PRO A 330 -6.85 15.70 5.68
CA PRO A 330 -7.54 16.86 5.14
C PRO A 330 -8.10 17.70 6.29
N GLY A 331 -8.02 19.02 6.16
CA GLY A 331 -8.66 19.91 7.11
C GLY A 331 -10.18 19.69 7.11
N PRO A 332 -10.91 20.21 8.12
CA PRO A 332 -12.36 20.19 8.09
C PRO A 332 -12.85 20.80 6.77
N GLU A 333 -13.84 20.16 6.15
CA GLU A 333 -14.48 20.67 4.93
C GLU A 333 -14.92 22.12 5.19
N ARG A 334 -14.44 23.07 4.34
CA ARG A 334 -14.78 24.50 4.43
C ARG A 334 -16.13 24.75 3.82
#